data_949039b609dcef8423a9be1267b8dd42
#
_entry.id   949039b609dcef8423a9be1267b8dd42
#
_cell.length_a   1.000
_cell.length_b   1.000
_cell.length_c   1.000
_cell.angle_alpha   90.00
_cell.angle_beta   90.00
_cell.angle_gamma   90.00
#
_symmetry.space_group_name_H-M   'P 1'
#
loop_
_entity.id
_entity.type
_entity.pdbx_description
1 polymer ?
#
loop_
_entity_poly.entity_id
_entity_poly.type
_entity_poly.pdbx_seq_one_letter_code
_entity_poly.pdbx_strand_id
1 'polypeptide(L)'
;LHRNRILPRYFPQGELSRIKGTINPSIKLLFITLYISVVLFPLVYLLSTLFTIILNNNLTLDKNIIITFGIIVISGIFIFVIFSDYFDCPLKRLQKGVEQIKNGDLHSKVRIITNDSFGVLADTFNEMSSSIEEKTQKIYQIQNSIITGMATMVESRDNSTGGHIKRTSECVKLFISEIKKNDEFKNLPDYFCADVIKAAPMHDLGKIAVDDS
;
A
#
# COMPACT_ATOMS: atom_id res chain seq x y z
N LEU A 1 8.04 14.41 -17.88
CA LEU A 1 6.73 14.86 -18.41
C LEU A 1 5.92 13.68 -18.99
N HIS A 2 6.52 12.78 -19.77
CA HIS A 2 5.85 11.59 -20.35
C HIS A 2 5.31 10.63 -19.29
N ARG A 3 6.08 10.33 -18.25
CA ARG A 3 5.74 9.37 -17.19
C ARG A 3 4.49 9.71 -16.39
N ASN A 4 4.27 11.00 -16.12
CA ASN A 4 3.16 11.44 -15.25
C ASN A 4 1.86 11.80 -15.99
N ARG A 5 1.90 12.01 -17.31
CA ARG A 5 0.71 12.40 -18.08
C ARG A 5 0.23 11.36 -19.07
N ILE A 6 1.12 10.63 -19.72
CA ILE A 6 0.78 9.72 -20.82
C ILE A 6 0.56 8.30 -20.30
N LEU A 7 1.50 7.75 -19.49
CA LEU A 7 1.40 6.40 -18.98
C LEU A 7 0.12 6.11 -18.17
N PRO A 8 -0.38 7.00 -17.28
CA PRO A 8 -1.63 6.75 -16.55
C PRO A 8 -2.86 6.64 -17.44
N ARG A 9 -2.80 7.17 -18.67
CA ARG A 9 -3.90 7.15 -19.64
C ARG A 9 -4.05 5.79 -20.32
N TYR A 10 -2.94 5.09 -20.51
CA TYR A 10 -2.90 3.76 -21.13
C TYR A 10 -2.90 2.63 -20.08
N PHE A 11 -2.40 2.90 -18.89
CA PHE A 11 -2.30 1.94 -17.78
C PHE A 11 -2.90 2.53 -16.50
N PRO A 12 -4.23 2.63 -16.41
CA PRO A 12 -4.89 3.26 -15.26
C PRO A 12 -4.70 2.48 -13.96
N GLN A 13 -4.42 1.18 -14.04
CA GLN A 13 -4.25 0.31 -12.87
C GLN A 13 -2.78 0.08 -12.46
N GLY A 14 -1.82 0.52 -13.26
CA GLY A 14 -0.38 0.35 -12.99
C GLY A 14 0.24 -0.76 -13.82
N GLU A 15 0.08 -1.97 -13.58
CA GLU A 15 0.47 -3.27 -14.20
C GLU A 15 1.47 -3.27 -15.39
N LEU A 16 2.24 -2.18 -15.58
CA LEU A 16 3.22 -2.05 -16.65
C LEU A 16 4.34 -3.08 -16.51
N SER A 17 4.66 -3.47 -15.26
CA SER A 17 5.69 -4.46 -14.95
C SER A 17 5.36 -5.88 -15.47
N ARG A 18 4.08 -6.18 -15.74
CA ARG A 18 3.59 -7.48 -16.19
C ARG A 18 3.61 -7.66 -17.71
N ILE A 19 3.89 -6.60 -18.47
CA ILE A 19 3.87 -6.68 -19.93
C ILE A 19 5.15 -7.34 -20.44
N LYS A 20 5.00 -8.46 -21.15
CA LYS A 20 6.12 -9.14 -21.82
C LYS A 20 6.70 -8.25 -22.90
N GLY A 21 8.04 -8.10 -22.90
CA GLY A 21 8.77 -7.33 -23.92
C GLY A 21 9.18 -5.92 -23.51
N THR A 22 8.88 -5.48 -22.30
CA THR A 22 9.36 -4.23 -21.75
C THR A 22 10.72 -4.41 -21.07
N ILE A 23 11.65 -3.47 -21.29
CA ILE A 23 12.98 -3.49 -20.65
C ILE A 23 12.80 -3.09 -19.19
N ASN A 24 13.15 -3.99 -18.27
CA ASN A 24 13.15 -3.76 -16.83
C ASN A 24 14.56 -3.36 -16.38
N PRO A 25 14.92 -2.06 -16.30
CA PRO A 25 16.21 -1.69 -15.77
C PRO A 25 16.26 -2.08 -14.28
N SER A 26 17.21 -2.94 -13.93
CA SER A 26 17.41 -3.28 -12.53
C SER A 26 17.90 -2.05 -11.77
N ILE A 27 17.46 -1.87 -10.52
CA ILE A 27 17.94 -0.81 -9.61
C ILE A 27 19.47 -0.86 -9.51
N LYS A 28 20.05 -2.08 -9.52
CA LYS A 28 21.50 -2.27 -9.51
C LYS A 28 22.18 -1.61 -10.72
N LEU A 29 21.60 -1.74 -11.92
CA LEU A 29 22.15 -1.11 -13.13
C LEU A 29 22.12 0.42 -13.01
N LEU A 30 21.04 0.97 -12.48
CA LEU A 30 20.92 2.42 -12.24
C LEU A 30 21.95 2.93 -11.24
N PHE A 31 22.23 2.21 -10.16
CA PHE A 31 23.29 2.56 -9.22
C PHE A 31 24.67 2.48 -9.84
N ILE A 32 24.96 1.46 -10.66
CA ILE A 32 26.23 1.33 -11.35
C ILE A 32 26.45 2.50 -12.32
N THR A 33 25.45 2.85 -13.12
CA THR A 33 25.56 3.99 -14.04
C THR A 33 25.75 5.32 -13.31
N LEU A 34 25.07 5.52 -12.18
CA LEU A 34 25.27 6.68 -11.33
C LEU A 34 26.70 6.72 -10.77
N TYR A 35 27.18 5.62 -10.22
CA TYR A 35 28.54 5.53 -9.68
C TYR A 35 29.62 5.85 -10.72
N ILE A 36 29.50 5.24 -11.90
CA ILE A 36 30.40 5.50 -13.02
C ILE A 36 30.41 6.99 -13.42
N SER A 37 29.22 7.58 -13.53
CA SER A 37 29.08 8.97 -13.99
C SER A 37 29.55 10.00 -12.94
N VAL A 38 29.22 9.79 -11.66
CA VAL A 38 29.44 10.80 -10.61
C VAL A 38 30.79 10.62 -9.91
N VAL A 39 31.31 9.38 -9.83
CA VAL A 39 32.52 9.09 -9.07
C VAL A 39 33.68 8.66 -9.97
N LEU A 40 33.48 7.62 -10.77
CA LEU A 40 34.57 7.02 -11.53
C LEU A 40 35.10 7.96 -12.62
N PHE A 41 34.22 8.57 -13.40
CA PHE A 41 34.63 9.44 -14.50
C PHE A 41 35.37 10.70 -14.03
N PRO A 42 34.91 11.46 -13.01
CA PRO A 42 35.68 12.57 -12.44
C PRO A 42 37.00 12.14 -11.84
N LEU A 43 37.06 10.99 -11.17
CA LEU A 43 38.29 10.46 -10.56
C LEU A 43 39.35 10.16 -11.63
N VAL A 44 38.97 9.47 -12.72
CA VAL A 44 39.87 9.16 -13.83
C VAL A 44 40.37 10.45 -14.48
N TYR A 45 39.48 11.43 -14.69
CA TYR A 45 39.86 12.74 -15.22
C TYR A 45 40.88 13.45 -14.32
N LEU A 46 40.66 13.45 -13.01
CA LEU A 46 41.54 14.09 -12.02
C LEU A 46 42.92 13.40 -11.99
N LEU A 47 42.96 12.07 -12.02
CA LEU A 47 44.20 11.31 -12.11
C LEU A 47 44.97 11.58 -13.40
N SER A 48 44.30 11.69 -14.54
CA SER A 48 44.94 11.99 -15.82
C SER A 48 45.53 13.40 -15.85
N THR A 49 44.85 14.39 -15.25
CA THR A 49 45.38 15.75 -15.16
C THR A 49 46.58 15.84 -14.21
N LEU A 50 46.54 15.17 -13.04
CA LEU A 50 47.67 15.06 -12.15
C LEU A 50 48.92 14.44 -12.82
N PHE A 51 48.67 13.35 -13.57
CA PHE A 51 49.73 12.68 -14.30
C PHE A 51 50.40 13.60 -15.35
N THR A 52 49.58 14.39 -16.07
CA THR A 52 50.06 15.36 -17.07
C THR A 52 50.86 16.50 -16.42
N ILE A 53 50.44 16.99 -15.26
CA ILE A 53 51.16 18.01 -14.48
C ILE A 53 52.55 17.50 -14.00
N ILE A 54 52.61 16.25 -13.54
CA ILE A 54 53.86 15.62 -13.07
C ILE A 54 54.83 15.45 -14.23
N LEU A 55 54.37 14.99 -15.38
CA LEU A 55 55.22 14.78 -16.58
C LEU A 55 55.79 16.08 -17.13
N ASN A 56 54.98 17.13 -17.18
CA ASN A 56 55.39 18.40 -17.79
C ASN A 56 56.16 19.35 -16.85
N ASN A 57 56.38 18.99 -15.59
CA ASN A 57 57.06 19.79 -14.56
C ASN A 57 56.54 21.23 -14.41
N ASN A 58 55.35 21.51 -14.91
CA ASN A 58 54.68 22.82 -14.90
C ASN A 58 53.50 22.77 -13.92
N LEU A 59 53.64 23.37 -12.76
CA LEU A 59 52.61 23.54 -11.74
C LEU A 59 51.55 24.61 -12.09
N THR A 60 51.39 25.00 -13.36
CA THR A 60 50.34 25.93 -13.75
C THR A 60 49.01 25.23 -13.91
N LEU A 61 48.07 25.49 -12.98
CA LEU A 61 46.68 25.12 -13.13
C LEU A 61 46.10 25.86 -14.34
N ASP A 62 45.96 25.13 -15.44
CA ASP A 62 45.35 25.64 -16.67
C ASP A 62 43.88 25.98 -16.40
N LYS A 63 43.41 27.16 -16.82
CA LYS A 63 41.99 27.58 -16.67
C LYS A 63 41.02 26.53 -17.18
N ASN A 64 41.39 25.77 -18.20
CA ASN A 64 40.59 24.72 -18.80
C ASN A 64 40.32 23.54 -17.82
N ILE A 65 41.29 23.23 -16.93
CA ILE A 65 41.13 22.18 -15.92
C ILE A 65 40.08 22.60 -14.90
N ILE A 66 40.12 23.85 -14.46
CA ILE A 66 39.14 24.38 -13.48
C ILE A 66 37.72 24.39 -14.07
N ILE A 67 37.57 24.82 -15.31
CA ILE A 67 36.29 24.88 -16.00
C ILE A 67 35.71 23.45 -16.18
N THR A 68 36.50 22.51 -16.66
CA THR A 68 36.05 21.13 -16.87
C THR A 68 35.70 20.44 -15.56
N PHE A 69 36.44 20.65 -14.50
CA PHE A 69 36.11 20.15 -13.16
C PHE A 69 34.78 20.76 -12.67
N GLY A 70 34.56 22.04 -12.84
CA GLY A 70 33.30 22.71 -12.50
C GLY A 70 32.12 22.12 -13.24
N ILE A 71 32.23 21.84 -14.54
CA ILE A 71 31.19 21.20 -15.35
C ILE A 71 30.88 19.78 -14.83
N ILE A 72 31.90 19.01 -14.50
CA ILE A 72 31.72 17.65 -13.97
C ILE A 72 30.98 17.67 -12.63
N VAL A 73 31.34 18.57 -11.71
CA VAL A 73 30.66 18.71 -10.42
C VAL A 73 29.19 19.11 -10.60
N ILE A 74 28.93 20.09 -11.44
CA ILE A 74 27.55 20.56 -11.69
C ILE A 74 26.71 19.44 -12.33
N SER A 75 27.26 18.70 -13.29
CA SER A 75 26.57 17.57 -13.92
C SER A 75 26.28 16.45 -12.90
N GLY A 76 27.24 16.19 -11.99
CA GLY A 76 27.06 15.21 -10.91
C GLY A 76 25.94 15.59 -9.96
N ILE A 77 25.86 16.83 -9.52
CA ILE A 77 24.76 17.34 -8.68
C ILE A 77 23.42 17.21 -9.41
N PHE A 78 23.37 17.57 -10.69
CA PHE A 78 22.15 17.48 -11.49
C PHE A 78 21.65 16.04 -11.61
N ILE A 79 22.54 15.08 -11.90
CA ILE A 79 22.23 13.67 -11.95
C ILE A 79 21.75 13.16 -10.58
N PHE A 80 22.40 13.59 -9.50
CA PHE A 80 22.02 13.19 -8.14
C PHE A 80 20.61 13.66 -7.78
N VAL A 81 20.22 14.89 -8.13
CA VAL A 81 18.88 15.42 -7.88
C VAL A 81 17.82 14.60 -8.63
N ILE A 82 18.05 14.34 -9.93
CA ILE A 82 17.11 13.51 -10.73
C ILE A 82 16.97 12.11 -10.13
N PHE A 83 18.08 11.53 -9.69
CA PHE A 83 18.09 10.20 -9.10
C PHE A 83 17.39 10.17 -7.74
N SER A 84 17.57 11.19 -6.92
CA SER A 84 16.85 11.34 -5.65
C SER A 84 15.34 11.35 -5.84
N ASP A 85 14.83 12.14 -6.79
CA ASP A 85 13.40 12.17 -7.10
C ASP A 85 12.86 10.84 -7.64
N TYR A 86 13.71 10.09 -8.37
CA TYR A 86 13.35 8.77 -8.89
C TYR A 86 13.04 7.77 -7.77
N PHE A 87 13.75 7.83 -6.64
CA PHE A 87 13.52 6.96 -5.48
C PHE A 87 12.47 7.50 -4.52
N ASP A 88 12.50 8.78 -4.23
CA ASP A 88 11.68 9.40 -3.19
C ASP A 88 10.17 9.33 -3.53
N CYS A 89 9.82 9.55 -4.78
CA CYS A 89 8.42 9.55 -5.20
C CYS A 89 7.74 8.18 -5.06
N PRO A 90 8.29 7.03 -5.54
CA PRO A 90 7.70 5.72 -5.34
C PRO A 90 7.65 5.30 -3.87
N LEU A 91 8.70 5.57 -3.09
CA LEU A 91 8.76 5.24 -1.68
C LEU A 91 7.68 5.96 -0.87
N LYS A 92 7.46 7.25 -1.11
CA LYS A 92 6.38 8.02 -0.46
C LYS A 92 5.00 7.48 -0.81
N ARG A 93 4.79 7.03 -2.04
CA ARG A 93 3.51 6.42 -2.46
C ARG A 93 3.28 5.08 -1.76
N LEU A 94 4.30 4.23 -1.66
CA LEU A 94 4.22 2.97 -0.92
C LEU A 94 3.97 3.22 0.57
N GLN A 95 4.70 4.16 1.19
CA GLN A 95 4.50 4.53 2.59
C GLN A 95 3.05 4.98 2.85
N LYS A 96 2.50 5.83 1.97
CA LYS A 96 1.10 6.26 2.08
C LYS A 96 0.13 5.08 1.95
N GLY A 97 0.38 4.13 1.04
CA GLY A 97 -0.43 2.91 0.90
C GLY A 97 -0.40 2.04 2.17
N VAL A 98 0.79 1.86 2.77
CA VAL A 98 0.93 1.14 4.05
C VAL A 98 0.13 1.83 5.15
N GLU A 99 0.18 3.15 5.23
CA GLU A 99 -0.57 3.92 6.22
C GLU A 99 -2.09 3.81 6.04
N GLN A 100 -2.57 3.76 4.80
CA GLN A 100 -3.98 3.52 4.48
C GLN A 100 -4.44 2.14 4.95
N ILE A 101 -3.66 1.08 4.69
CA ILE A 101 -3.95 -0.28 5.18
C ILE A 101 -3.95 -0.31 6.70
N LYS A 102 -2.97 0.33 7.36
CA LYS A 102 -2.92 0.44 8.82
C LYS A 102 -4.19 1.08 9.41
N ASN A 103 -4.75 2.04 8.71
CA ASN A 103 -5.99 2.73 9.10
C ASN A 103 -7.28 1.97 8.70
N GLY A 104 -7.14 0.74 8.16
CA GLY A 104 -8.27 -0.13 7.79
C GLY A 104 -8.78 0.06 6.35
N ASP A 105 -8.20 0.96 5.56
CA ASP A 105 -8.55 1.12 4.14
C ASP A 105 -7.80 0.09 3.29
N LEU A 106 -8.38 -1.10 3.16
CA LEU A 106 -7.85 -2.20 2.35
C LEU A 106 -8.16 -2.04 0.85
N HIS A 107 -9.10 -1.16 0.47
CA HIS A 107 -9.49 -0.94 -0.92
C HIS A 107 -8.51 -0.01 -1.66
N SER A 108 -7.73 0.75 -0.92
CA SER A 108 -6.77 1.70 -1.48
C SER A 108 -5.63 0.98 -2.20
N LYS A 109 -5.38 1.36 -3.46
CA LYS A 109 -4.31 0.78 -4.28
C LYS A 109 -3.18 1.78 -4.50
N VAL A 110 -1.95 1.31 -4.35
CA VAL A 110 -0.74 2.08 -4.67
C VAL A 110 -0.53 2.07 -6.18
N ARG A 111 -0.55 3.24 -6.81
CA ARG A 111 -0.31 3.40 -8.25
C ARG A 111 1.11 3.87 -8.51
N ILE A 112 1.98 2.94 -8.89
CA ILE A 112 3.33 3.21 -9.37
C ILE A 112 3.43 2.65 -10.78
N ILE A 113 3.48 3.54 -11.78
CA ILE A 113 3.49 3.15 -13.19
C ILE A 113 4.93 3.20 -13.68
N THR A 114 5.70 2.19 -13.33
CA THR A 114 7.09 2.01 -13.76
C THR A 114 7.31 0.55 -14.14
N ASN A 115 8.23 0.33 -15.08
CA ASN A 115 8.61 -1.01 -15.48
C ASN A 115 9.96 -1.41 -14.85
N ASP A 116 10.06 -1.18 -13.56
CA ASP A 116 11.24 -1.47 -12.75
C ASP A 116 10.83 -2.19 -11.46
N SER A 117 11.77 -2.39 -10.56
CA SER A 117 11.51 -3.05 -9.27
C SER A 117 10.46 -2.34 -8.40
N PHE A 118 10.25 -1.04 -8.58
CA PHE A 118 9.20 -0.30 -7.85
C PHE A 118 7.81 -0.62 -8.40
N GLY A 119 7.68 -0.83 -9.72
CA GLY A 119 6.43 -1.30 -10.32
C GLY A 119 6.07 -2.68 -9.80
N VAL A 120 7.02 -3.63 -9.83
CA VAL A 120 6.83 -4.99 -9.29
C VAL A 120 6.44 -4.94 -7.80
N LEU A 121 7.12 -4.10 -7.01
CA LEU A 121 6.84 -3.94 -5.58
C LEU A 121 5.43 -3.39 -5.34
N ALA A 122 4.98 -2.41 -6.13
CA ALA A 122 3.63 -1.86 -6.01
C ALA A 122 2.55 -2.89 -6.37
N ASP A 123 2.78 -3.68 -7.43
CA ASP A 123 1.86 -4.74 -7.85
C ASP A 123 1.75 -5.82 -6.76
N THR A 124 2.89 -6.28 -6.22
CA THR A 124 2.92 -7.25 -5.11
C THR A 124 2.25 -6.69 -3.85
N PHE A 125 2.45 -5.41 -3.55
CA PHE A 125 1.78 -4.74 -2.43
C PHE A 125 0.26 -4.73 -2.61
N ASN A 126 -0.22 -4.42 -3.81
CA ASN A 126 -1.65 -4.40 -4.11
C ASN A 126 -2.27 -5.81 -4.05
N GLU A 127 -1.55 -6.85 -4.49
CA GLU A 127 -1.96 -8.25 -4.33
C GLU A 127 -2.07 -8.65 -2.85
N MET A 128 -1.08 -8.28 -2.05
CA MET A 128 -1.10 -8.50 -0.61
C MET A 128 -2.30 -7.82 0.04
N SER A 129 -2.57 -6.54 -0.29
CA SER A 129 -3.73 -5.79 0.22
C SER A 129 -5.05 -6.49 -0.11
N SER A 130 -5.22 -6.90 -1.37
CA SER A 130 -6.42 -7.64 -1.81
C SER A 130 -6.57 -9.00 -1.11
N SER A 131 -5.45 -9.71 -0.87
CA SER A 131 -5.48 -10.99 -0.13
C SER A 131 -5.86 -10.79 1.34
N ILE A 132 -5.39 -9.71 1.97
CA ILE A 132 -5.77 -9.36 3.36
C ILE A 132 -7.26 -9.05 3.42
N GLU A 133 -7.78 -8.27 2.47
CA GLU A 133 -9.19 -7.93 2.36
C GLU A 133 -10.07 -9.19 2.25
N GLU A 134 -9.73 -10.09 1.32
CA GLU A 134 -10.44 -11.36 1.12
C GLU A 134 -10.46 -12.21 2.39
N LYS A 135 -9.28 -12.36 3.03
CA LYS A 135 -9.18 -13.11 4.28
C LYS A 135 -9.98 -12.48 5.42
N THR A 136 -9.96 -11.17 5.52
CA THR A 136 -10.72 -10.43 6.53
C THR A 136 -12.23 -10.63 6.33
N GLN A 137 -12.71 -10.53 5.11
CA GLN A 137 -14.12 -10.81 4.77
C GLN A 137 -14.50 -12.24 5.10
N LYS A 138 -13.62 -13.21 4.80
CA LYS A 138 -13.86 -14.63 5.14
C LYS A 138 -13.93 -14.85 6.65
N ILE A 139 -13.08 -14.19 7.43
CA ILE A 139 -13.14 -14.24 8.90
C ILE A 139 -14.50 -13.72 9.39
N TYR A 140 -14.98 -12.58 8.87
CA TYR A 140 -16.31 -12.06 9.21
C TYR A 140 -17.43 -13.03 8.86
N GLN A 141 -17.37 -13.69 7.71
CA GLN A 141 -18.36 -14.70 7.31
C GLN A 141 -18.35 -15.90 8.26
N ILE A 142 -17.16 -16.39 8.62
CA ILE A 142 -17.01 -17.51 9.57
C ILE A 142 -17.56 -17.11 10.94
N GLN A 143 -17.23 -15.92 11.46
CA GLN A 143 -17.77 -15.41 12.72
C GLN A 143 -19.30 -15.37 12.70
N ASN A 144 -19.90 -14.83 11.66
CA ASN A 144 -21.35 -14.79 11.53
C ASN A 144 -21.97 -16.20 11.45
N SER A 145 -21.32 -17.12 10.75
CA SER A 145 -21.78 -18.51 10.66
C SER A 145 -21.73 -19.23 12.00
N ILE A 146 -20.66 -18.99 12.80
CA ILE A 146 -20.53 -19.55 14.14
C ILE A 146 -21.64 -19.00 15.06
N ILE A 147 -21.83 -17.66 15.06
CA ILE A 147 -22.87 -17.00 15.86
C ILE A 147 -24.25 -17.58 15.52
N THR A 148 -24.57 -17.66 14.24
CA THR A 148 -25.86 -18.18 13.76
C THR A 148 -26.02 -19.66 14.10
N GLY A 149 -24.96 -20.46 13.92
CA GLY A 149 -24.98 -21.87 14.24
C GLY A 149 -25.21 -22.15 15.74
N MET A 150 -24.50 -21.45 16.62
CA MET A 150 -24.69 -21.53 18.07
C MET A 150 -26.11 -21.12 18.47
N ALA A 151 -26.59 -20.00 17.94
CA ALA A 151 -27.93 -19.52 18.22
C ALA A 151 -29.01 -20.54 17.77
N THR A 152 -28.84 -21.15 16.58
CA THR A 152 -29.76 -22.18 16.07
C THR A 152 -29.75 -23.43 16.95
N MET A 153 -28.60 -23.83 17.51
CA MET A 153 -28.53 -24.95 18.47
C MET A 153 -29.33 -24.66 19.73
N VAL A 154 -29.29 -23.45 20.25
CA VAL A 154 -30.10 -23.02 21.42
C VAL A 154 -31.58 -23.03 21.07
N GLU A 155 -31.96 -22.48 19.93
CA GLU A 155 -33.35 -22.44 19.45
C GLU A 155 -33.93 -23.84 19.28
N SER A 156 -33.15 -24.81 18.80
CA SER A 156 -33.59 -26.21 18.64
C SER A 156 -33.86 -26.91 19.95
N ARG A 157 -33.22 -26.53 21.06
CA ARG A 157 -33.44 -27.05 22.40
C ARG A 157 -34.71 -26.50 23.05
N ASP A 158 -35.03 -25.23 22.76
CA ASP A 158 -36.10 -24.46 23.43
C ASP A 158 -37.50 -24.72 22.84
N ASN A 159 -37.69 -25.75 21.95
CA ASN A 159 -38.95 -26.03 21.25
C ASN A 159 -39.64 -24.81 20.64
N SER A 160 -38.92 -23.69 20.45
CA SER A 160 -39.46 -22.49 19.85
C SER A 160 -39.67 -22.70 18.35
N THR A 161 -40.76 -22.13 17.81
CA THR A 161 -41.09 -22.22 16.39
C THR A 161 -39.92 -21.68 15.56
N GLY A 162 -39.31 -22.51 14.71
CA GLY A 162 -38.11 -22.21 13.93
C GLY A 162 -38.15 -20.82 13.27
N GLY A 163 -37.01 -20.11 13.34
CA GLY A 163 -36.83 -18.76 12.79
C GLY A 163 -37.00 -17.60 13.77
N HIS A 164 -37.11 -17.87 15.09
CA HIS A 164 -37.14 -16.81 16.10
C HIS A 164 -35.89 -15.95 16.07
N ILE A 165 -34.71 -16.56 15.99
CA ILE A 165 -33.41 -15.86 15.92
C ILE A 165 -33.33 -14.93 14.70
N LYS A 166 -33.78 -15.40 13.53
CA LYS A 166 -33.80 -14.59 12.31
C LYS A 166 -34.73 -13.39 12.48
N ARG A 167 -35.95 -13.61 12.99
CA ARG A 167 -36.92 -12.51 13.23
C ARG A 167 -36.39 -11.50 14.22
N THR A 168 -35.79 -11.95 15.33
CA THR A 168 -35.21 -11.06 16.36
C THR A 168 -34.07 -10.22 15.76
N SER A 169 -33.18 -10.82 14.98
CA SER A 169 -32.09 -10.11 14.33
C SER A 169 -32.60 -9.06 13.31
N GLU A 170 -33.64 -9.40 12.55
CA GLU A 170 -34.27 -8.45 11.61
C GLU A 170 -34.95 -7.31 12.37
N CYS A 171 -35.66 -7.59 13.46
CA CYS A 171 -36.26 -6.57 14.31
C CYS A 171 -35.23 -5.62 14.92
N VAL A 172 -34.12 -6.14 15.45
CA VAL A 172 -33.03 -5.30 16.00
C VAL A 172 -32.41 -4.43 14.90
N LYS A 173 -32.21 -4.97 13.70
CA LYS A 173 -31.68 -4.20 12.57
C LYS A 173 -32.60 -3.06 12.17
N LEU A 174 -33.90 -3.32 12.07
CA LEU A 174 -34.92 -2.28 11.78
C LEU A 174 -34.98 -1.25 12.90
N PHE A 175 -34.98 -1.66 14.17
CA PHE A 175 -35.00 -0.80 15.30
C PHE A 175 -33.78 0.16 15.35
N ILE A 176 -32.56 -0.34 15.10
CA ILE A 176 -31.36 0.49 15.02
C ILE A 176 -31.45 1.48 13.86
N SER A 177 -31.96 1.05 12.71
CA SER A 177 -32.13 1.93 11.55
C SER A 177 -33.12 3.07 11.83
N GLU A 178 -34.14 2.81 12.64
CA GLU A 178 -35.14 3.81 13.02
C GLU A 178 -34.64 4.76 14.12
N ILE A 179 -33.96 4.22 15.15
CA ILE A 179 -33.38 5.03 16.23
C ILE A 179 -32.36 6.04 15.67
N LYS A 180 -31.54 5.64 14.68
CA LYS A 180 -30.57 6.56 14.05
C LYS A 180 -31.20 7.77 13.35
N LYS A 181 -32.50 7.76 13.08
CA LYS A 181 -33.22 8.91 12.52
C LYS A 181 -33.58 9.95 13.60
N ASN A 182 -33.55 9.55 14.87
CA ASN A 182 -33.81 10.44 15.98
C ASN A 182 -32.53 11.24 16.31
N ASP A 183 -32.68 12.56 16.53
CA ASP A 183 -31.55 13.46 16.79
C ASP A 183 -30.76 13.09 18.06
N GLU A 184 -31.40 12.48 19.05
CA GLU A 184 -30.78 12.02 20.30
C GLU A 184 -29.77 10.89 20.06
N PHE A 185 -30.04 9.98 19.10
CA PHE A 185 -29.25 8.77 18.85
C PHE A 185 -28.48 8.83 17.52
N LYS A 186 -28.58 9.91 16.79
CA LYS A 186 -27.93 10.10 15.48
C LYS A 186 -26.40 9.94 15.53
N ASN A 187 -25.81 10.27 16.68
CA ASN A 187 -24.36 10.23 16.90
C ASN A 187 -23.85 8.86 17.41
N LEU A 188 -24.70 7.83 17.49
CA LEU A 188 -24.25 6.49 17.83
C LEU A 188 -23.20 5.99 16.81
N PRO A 189 -22.02 5.52 17.28
CA PRO A 189 -20.98 5.05 16.41
C PRO A 189 -21.46 3.87 15.55
N ASP A 190 -21.07 3.84 14.27
CA ASP A 190 -21.47 2.79 13.34
C ASP A 190 -21.01 1.40 13.79
N TYR A 191 -19.80 1.30 14.40
CA TYR A 191 -19.30 0.06 14.94
C TYR A 191 -20.19 -0.48 16.07
N PHE A 192 -20.67 0.37 16.98
CA PHE A 192 -21.57 -0.01 18.05
C PHE A 192 -22.88 -0.58 17.49
N CYS A 193 -23.47 0.09 16.53
CA CYS A 193 -24.69 -0.39 15.87
C CYS A 193 -24.51 -1.75 15.20
N ALA A 194 -23.37 -1.92 14.51
CA ALA A 194 -23.03 -3.19 13.87
C ALA A 194 -22.83 -4.31 14.89
N ASP A 195 -22.21 -4.03 16.03
CA ASP A 195 -21.98 -5.01 17.09
C ASP A 195 -23.29 -5.42 17.78
N VAL A 196 -24.20 -4.50 18.02
CA VAL A 196 -25.54 -4.81 18.57
C VAL A 196 -26.32 -5.72 17.62
N ILE A 197 -26.30 -5.44 16.31
CA ILE A 197 -26.95 -6.29 15.30
C ILE A 197 -26.35 -7.71 15.29
N LYS A 198 -25.02 -7.81 15.39
CA LYS A 198 -24.31 -9.11 15.43
C LYS A 198 -24.58 -9.89 16.72
N ALA A 199 -24.72 -9.19 17.84
CA ALA A 199 -24.99 -9.81 19.15
C ALA A 199 -26.44 -10.27 19.29
N ALA A 200 -27.38 -9.70 18.54
CA ALA A 200 -28.80 -10.01 18.66
C ALA A 200 -29.13 -11.53 18.58
N PRO A 201 -28.53 -12.35 17.69
CA PRO A 201 -28.73 -13.80 17.68
C PRO A 201 -28.33 -14.52 18.95
N MET A 202 -27.42 -13.93 19.75
CA MET A 202 -26.84 -14.58 20.93
C MET A 202 -27.59 -14.30 22.23
N HIS A 203 -28.70 -13.55 22.19
CA HIS A 203 -29.42 -13.11 23.39
C HIS A 203 -29.87 -14.27 24.30
N ASP A 204 -30.15 -15.45 23.75
CA ASP A 204 -30.60 -16.63 24.44
C ASP A 204 -29.48 -17.68 24.68
N LEU A 205 -28.24 -17.39 24.32
CA LEU A 205 -27.13 -18.37 24.40
C LEU A 205 -26.92 -18.92 25.79
N GLY A 206 -27.24 -18.16 26.84
CA GLY A 206 -27.16 -18.56 28.24
C GLY A 206 -28.09 -19.71 28.62
N LYS A 207 -29.16 -19.98 27.87
CA LYS A 207 -30.08 -21.08 28.09
C LYS A 207 -29.43 -22.46 28.00
N ILE A 208 -28.28 -22.58 27.31
CA ILE A 208 -27.52 -23.85 27.25
C ILE A 208 -27.09 -24.30 28.64
N ALA A 209 -26.79 -23.40 29.55
CA ALA A 209 -26.27 -23.69 30.88
C ALA A 209 -27.35 -23.90 31.94
N VAL A 210 -28.61 -23.72 31.59
CA VAL A 210 -29.75 -23.89 32.51
C VAL A 210 -30.35 -25.26 32.29
N ASP A 211 -30.58 -26.00 33.42
CA ASP A 211 -31.19 -27.34 33.40
C ASP A 211 -32.69 -27.22 33.09
N ASP A 212 -33.23 -28.16 32.31
CA ASP A 212 -34.65 -28.25 32.00
C ASP A 212 -35.35 -28.97 33.16
N SER A 213 -35.51 -28.31 34.32
CA SER A 213 -36.20 -28.81 35.48
C SER A 213 -37.69 -28.54 35.45
#